data_301e492eed49745b752a1df5fe244f91
#
_entry.id   301e492eed49745b752a1df5fe244f91
#
_cell.length_a   1.000
_cell.length_b   1.000
_cell.length_c   1.000
_cell.angle_alpha   90.00
_cell.angle_beta   90.00
_cell.angle_gamma   90.00
#
_symmetry.space_group_name_H-M   'P 1'
#
loop_
_entity.id
_entity.type
_entity.pdbx_description
1 polymer ?
#
loop_
_entity_poly.entity_id
_entity_poly.type
_entity_poly.pdbx_seq_one_letter_code
_entity_poly.pdbx_strand_id
1 'polypeptide(L)'
;MLEYYLPNDHFSVVGGYNAETLQWFSGDVSATLRNIVLSARYYPLSNGCAIQPYAALVTYTNVGTQNETGYMEASSSGMGTSYNHERHYSISYPRFSVAPAIGLDCYLFSSLALEFQYGFPLAINGKTSVSTTYNGQPETYDMRSNMHRHNIQIGLKLTFPFRFTSDDGNTLYKFIATALGLYSPDDEPKKETKKEHQKARLKRVLDAY
;
A
#
# COMPACT_ATOMS: atom_id res chain seq x y z
N MET A 1 5.56 -3.09 7.52
CA MET A 1 4.56 -4.05 8.05
C MET A 1 5.21 -5.42 8.23
N LEU A 2 4.71 -6.19 9.19
CA LEU A 2 5.14 -7.57 9.46
C LEU A 2 4.03 -8.52 9.04
N GLU A 3 4.38 -9.59 8.35
CA GLU A 3 3.44 -10.61 7.88
C GLU A 3 3.82 -11.99 8.40
N TYR A 4 2.81 -12.72 8.81
CA TYR A 4 2.90 -14.11 9.23
C TYR A 4 1.97 -14.97 8.38
N TYR A 5 2.52 -15.95 7.66
CA TYR A 5 1.76 -16.92 6.89
C TYR A 5 1.23 -18.04 7.76
N LEU A 6 -0.02 -18.39 7.56
CA LEU A 6 -0.64 -19.55 8.18
C LEU A 6 -0.13 -20.85 7.49
N PRO A 7 -0.22 -22.01 8.15
CA PRO A 7 0.33 -23.26 7.61
C PRO A 7 -0.24 -23.73 6.27
N ASN A 8 -1.36 -23.16 5.82
CA ASN A 8 -1.98 -23.52 4.55
C ASN A 8 -1.49 -22.70 3.33
N ASP A 9 -0.49 -21.83 3.52
CA ASP A 9 0.15 -20.97 2.50
C ASP A 9 -0.78 -20.03 1.71
N HIS A 10 -2.09 -20.09 1.92
CA HIS A 10 -3.06 -19.23 1.26
C HIS A 10 -3.54 -18.06 2.10
N PHE A 11 -3.31 -18.13 3.42
CA PHE A 11 -3.74 -17.09 4.33
C PHE A 11 -2.56 -16.51 5.10
N SER A 12 -2.59 -15.21 5.29
CA SER A 12 -1.65 -14.53 6.17
C SER A 12 -2.32 -13.48 7.04
N VAL A 13 -1.64 -13.11 8.10
CA VAL A 13 -1.99 -12.00 8.97
C VAL A 13 -0.88 -10.99 8.93
N VAL A 14 -1.24 -9.73 8.69
CA VAL A 14 -0.29 -8.61 8.64
C VAL A 14 -0.60 -7.65 9.77
N GLY A 15 0.43 -7.27 10.53
CA GLY A 15 0.36 -6.23 11.54
C GLY A 15 1.32 -5.10 11.24
N GLY A 16 0.96 -3.88 11.60
CA GLY A 16 1.85 -2.76 11.36
C GLY A 16 1.32 -1.42 11.82
N TYR A 17 2.08 -0.41 11.47
CA TYR A 17 1.76 0.99 11.69
C TYR A 17 1.74 1.72 10.35
N ASN A 18 0.78 2.61 10.18
CA ASN A 18 0.60 3.42 9.00
C ASN A 18 0.32 4.87 9.41
N ALA A 19 0.91 5.80 8.69
CA ALA A 19 0.57 7.21 8.75
C ALA A 19 0.10 7.65 7.36
N GLU A 20 -1.13 8.16 7.28
CA GLU A 20 -1.71 8.65 6.04
C GLU A 20 -2.12 10.11 6.17
N THR A 21 -1.84 10.90 5.16
CA THR A 21 -2.28 12.30 5.09
C THR A 21 -3.57 12.37 4.28
N LEU A 22 -4.61 12.89 4.90
CA LEU A 22 -5.89 13.20 4.26
C LEU A 22 -5.86 14.66 3.84
N GLN A 23 -6.35 14.94 2.66
CA GLN A 23 -6.49 16.31 2.14
C GLN A 23 -7.93 16.57 1.73
N TRP A 24 -8.44 17.73 2.09
CA TRP A 24 -9.77 18.22 1.74
C TRP A 24 -9.67 19.59 1.08
N PHE A 25 -10.69 19.95 0.34
CA PHE A 25 -10.84 21.28 -0.26
C PHE A 25 -9.63 21.74 -1.07
N SER A 26 -9.25 20.92 -2.08
CA SER A 26 -8.11 21.22 -2.96
C SER A 26 -6.75 21.36 -2.27
N GLY A 27 -6.64 20.82 -1.05
CA GLY A 27 -5.38 20.82 -0.29
C GLY A 27 -5.30 21.86 0.82
N ASP A 28 -6.32 22.70 0.99
CA ASP A 28 -6.31 23.77 2.00
C ASP A 28 -6.33 23.21 3.44
N VAL A 29 -6.95 22.05 3.64
CA VAL A 29 -6.96 21.36 4.93
C VAL A 29 -6.28 20.00 4.77
N SER A 30 -5.26 19.77 5.58
CA SER A 30 -4.58 18.47 5.64
C SER A 30 -4.52 17.97 7.07
N ALA A 31 -4.70 16.67 7.23
CA ALA A 31 -4.60 16.02 8.52
C ALA A 31 -3.91 14.66 8.40
N THR A 32 -3.15 14.30 9.42
CA THR A 32 -2.43 13.03 9.44
C THR A 32 -3.10 12.05 10.39
N LEU A 33 -3.63 10.96 9.83
CA LEU A 33 -4.12 9.81 10.58
C LEU A 33 -2.94 8.87 10.90
N ARG A 34 -2.84 8.48 12.15
CA ARG A 34 -1.87 7.50 12.63
C ARG A 34 -2.59 6.24 13.07
N ASN A 35 -2.40 5.14 12.34
CA ASN A 35 -3.18 3.93 12.53
C ASN A 35 -2.28 2.75 12.91
N ILE A 36 -2.77 1.95 13.85
CA ILE A 36 -2.37 0.54 13.95
C ILE A 36 -3.20 -0.21 12.92
N VAL A 37 -2.52 -1.02 12.11
CA VAL A 37 -3.12 -1.78 11.02
C VAL A 37 -3.06 -3.26 11.34
N LEU A 38 -4.18 -3.95 11.17
CA LEU A 38 -4.25 -5.40 11.18
C LEU A 38 -5.00 -5.83 9.92
N SER A 39 -4.42 -6.79 9.19
CA SER A 39 -5.00 -7.28 7.93
C SER A 39 -4.97 -8.80 7.88
N ALA A 40 -6.08 -9.39 7.43
CA ALA A 40 -6.14 -10.77 7.00
C ALA A 40 -6.10 -10.81 5.47
N ARG A 41 -5.21 -11.62 4.90
CA ARG A 41 -4.98 -11.72 3.45
C ARG A 41 -5.22 -13.14 2.96
N TYR A 42 -5.75 -13.22 1.77
CA TYR A 42 -5.93 -14.46 1.02
C TYR A 42 -5.19 -14.40 -0.30
N TYR A 43 -4.31 -15.36 -0.54
CA TYR A 43 -3.51 -15.52 -1.74
C TYR A 43 -4.07 -16.67 -2.57
N PRO A 44 -4.62 -16.41 -3.77
CA PRO A 44 -5.16 -17.47 -4.63
C PRO A 44 -4.07 -18.34 -5.27
N LEU A 45 -2.85 -17.81 -5.39
CA LEU A 45 -1.71 -18.53 -5.94
C LEU A 45 -0.86 -19.13 -4.82
N SER A 46 -0.31 -20.32 -5.07
CA SER A 46 0.61 -20.97 -4.13
C SER A 46 1.93 -20.20 -3.99
N ASN A 47 2.56 -20.34 -2.82
CA ASN A 47 3.88 -19.76 -2.55
C ASN A 47 4.92 -20.29 -3.55
N GLY A 48 5.58 -19.39 -4.25
CA GLY A 48 6.60 -19.70 -5.27
C GLY A 48 6.52 -18.83 -6.51
N CYS A 49 5.44 -18.05 -6.66
CA CYS A 49 5.35 -17.04 -7.70
C CYS A 49 6.04 -15.74 -7.25
N ALA A 50 6.87 -15.17 -8.12
CA ALA A 50 7.52 -13.88 -7.85
C ALA A 50 6.49 -12.73 -7.73
N ILE A 51 5.31 -12.91 -8.29
CA ILE A 51 4.20 -11.95 -8.24
C ILE A 51 2.98 -12.68 -7.66
N GLN A 52 2.47 -12.18 -6.53
CA GLN A 52 1.36 -12.78 -5.81
C GLN A 52 0.22 -11.76 -5.62
N PRO A 53 -0.87 -11.88 -6.38
CA PRO A 53 -2.08 -11.13 -6.10
C PRO A 53 -2.74 -11.63 -4.80
N TYR A 54 -3.39 -10.72 -4.08
CA TYR A 54 -4.15 -11.08 -2.89
C TYR A 54 -5.42 -10.24 -2.73
N ALA A 55 -6.37 -10.80 -1.99
CA ALA A 55 -7.50 -10.07 -1.43
C ALA A 55 -7.31 -9.93 0.08
N ALA A 56 -7.73 -8.82 0.66
CA ALA A 56 -7.54 -8.55 2.07
C ALA A 56 -8.76 -7.90 2.71
N LEU A 57 -8.90 -8.15 4.01
CA LEU A 57 -9.71 -7.36 4.92
C LEU A 57 -8.77 -6.66 5.89
N VAL A 58 -8.72 -5.33 5.80
CA VAL A 58 -7.81 -4.49 6.57
C VAL A 58 -8.58 -3.71 7.61
N THR A 59 -8.08 -3.67 8.82
CA THR A 59 -8.62 -2.82 9.90
C THR A 59 -7.60 -1.76 10.27
N TYR A 60 -8.08 -0.54 10.47
CA TYR A 60 -7.30 0.61 10.89
C TYR A 60 -7.84 1.10 12.22
N THR A 61 -6.99 1.13 13.24
CA THR A 61 -7.30 1.70 14.55
C THR A 61 -6.50 2.99 14.72
N ASN A 62 -7.19 4.13 14.74
CA ASN A 62 -6.54 5.42 14.91
C ASN A 62 -6.03 5.58 16.35
N VAL A 63 -4.73 5.82 16.46
CA VAL A 63 -4.01 6.09 17.73
C VAL A 63 -3.56 7.55 17.85
N GLY A 64 -3.89 8.39 16.87
CA GLY A 64 -3.60 9.81 16.84
C GLY A 64 -4.71 10.68 17.40
N THR A 65 -4.71 11.94 16.96
CA THR A 65 -5.73 12.94 17.29
C THR A 65 -7.12 12.47 16.86
N GLN A 66 -8.12 12.69 17.70
CA GLN A 66 -9.50 12.27 17.42
C GLN A 66 -10.39 13.40 16.93
N ASN A 67 -10.11 14.64 17.33
CA ASN A 67 -10.88 15.80 16.92
C ASN A 67 -9.94 16.94 16.60
N GLU A 68 -10.22 17.64 15.52
CA GLU A 68 -9.51 18.82 15.11
C GLU A 68 -10.51 19.89 14.67
N THR A 69 -10.30 21.12 15.12
CA THR A 69 -11.11 22.28 14.74
C THR A 69 -10.16 23.40 14.35
N GLY A 70 -10.53 24.13 13.32
CA GLY A 70 -9.73 25.27 12.89
C GLY A 70 -10.57 26.20 12.03
N TYR A 71 -9.93 27.28 11.60
CA TYR A 71 -10.50 28.25 10.69
C TYR A 71 -9.49 28.55 9.58
N MET A 72 -10.01 28.91 8.42
CA MET A 72 -9.24 29.38 7.28
C MET A 72 -9.83 30.70 6.81
N GLU A 73 -9.00 31.68 6.61
CA GLU A 73 -9.38 32.91 5.95
C GLU A 73 -9.23 32.71 4.43
N ALA A 74 -10.29 32.92 3.69
CA ALA A 74 -10.28 32.94 2.25
C ALA A 74 -10.80 34.28 1.75
N SER A 75 -10.10 34.91 0.84
CA SER A 75 -10.58 36.09 0.14
C SER A 75 -11.00 35.70 -1.28
N SER A 76 -12.22 36.04 -1.66
CA SER A 76 -12.65 35.99 -3.04
C SER A 76 -12.83 37.42 -3.60
N SER A 77 -12.18 37.70 -4.71
CA SER A 77 -12.36 38.95 -5.43
C SER A 77 -13.23 38.71 -6.67
N GLY A 78 -14.36 39.39 -6.73
CA GLY A 78 -15.24 39.37 -7.89
C GLY A 78 -15.83 40.78 -8.11
N MET A 79 -15.83 41.28 -9.34
CA MET A 79 -16.42 42.59 -9.75
C MET A 79 -16.02 43.79 -8.89
N GLY A 80 -14.73 43.86 -8.45
CA GLY A 80 -14.23 45.05 -7.73
C GLY A 80 -14.54 45.07 -6.22
N THR A 81 -15.16 44.05 -5.68
CA THR A 81 -15.40 43.90 -4.26
C THR A 81 -14.61 42.69 -3.74
N SER A 82 -13.86 42.90 -2.67
CA SER A 82 -13.18 41.82 -1.94
C SER A 82 -14.08 41.36 -0.76
N TYR A 83 -14.41 40.11 -0.75
CA TYR A 83 -15.18 39.51 0.36
C TYR A 83 -14.23 38.63 1.17
N ASN A 84 -14.14 38.88 2.46
CA ASN A 84 -13.45 38.00 3.39
C ASN A 84 -14.42 36.92 3.87
N HIS A 85 -14.01 35.66 3.68
CA HIS A 85 -14.74 34.50 4.16
C HIS A 85 -13.93 33.82 5.25
N GLU A 86 -14.58 33.52 6.35
CA GLU A 86 -14.04 32.65 7.38
C GLU A 86 -14.69 31.27 7.23
N ARG A 87 -13.88 30.24 7.01
CA ARG A 87 -14.33 28.85 6.98
C ARG A 87 -13.92 28.18 8.27
N HIS A 88 -14.91 27.78 9.06
CA HIS A 88 -14.68 26.96 10.23
C HIS A 88 -14.81 25.49 9.85
N TYR A 89 -13.81 24.69 10.18
CA TYR A 89 -13.86 23.25 9.99
C TYR A 89 -13.81 22.51 11.32
N SER A 90 -14.53 21.42 11.38
CA SER A 90 -14.50 20.47 12.48
C SER A 90 -14.37 19.07 11.91
N ILE A 91 -13.30 18.38 12.28
CA ILE A 91 -12.98 17.05 11.83
C ILE A 91 -13.00 16.12 13.03
N SER A 92 -13.87 15.11 12.99
CA SER A 92 -13.89 14.01 13.93
C SER A 92 -13.34 12.77 13.24
N TYR A 93 -12.12 12.39 13.60
CA TYR A 93 -11.44 11.26 12.99
C TYR A 93 -12.06 9.92 13.41
N PRO A 94 -12.18 8.96 12.50
CA PRO A 94 -12.68 7.64 12.84
C PRO A 94 -11.69 6.95 13.78
N ARG A 95 -12.19 6.40 14.88
CA ARG A 95 -11.39 5.55 15.76
C ARG A 95 -11.06 4.22 15.11
N PHE A 96 -11.97 3.75 14.27
CA PHE A 96 -11.87 2.45 13.61
C PHE A 96 -12.38 2.54 12.18
N SER A 97 -11.69 1.87 11.28
CA SER A 97 -12.11 1.72 9.88
C SER A 97 -11.86 0.30 9.43
N VAL A 98 -12.72 -0.22 8.57
CA VAL A 98 -12.58 -1.53 7.93
C VAL A 98 -12.50 -1.33 6.43
N ALA A 99 -11.56 -1.96 5.77
CA ALA A 99 -11.35 -1.82 4.34
C ALA A 99 -11.29 -3.18 3.65
N PRO A 100 -12.20 -3.50 2.74
CA PRO A 100 -11.89 -4.46 1.72
C PRO A 100 -10.74 -3.93 0.85
N ALA A 101 -9.79 -4.78 0.53
CA ALA A 101 -8.62 -4.41 -0.25
C ALA A 101 -8.21 -5.53 -1.22
N ILE A 102 -7.55 -5.11 -2.29
CA ILE A 102 -6.85 -6.00 -3.22
C ILE A 102 -5.42 -5.51 -3.34
N GLY A 103 -4.50 -6.42 -3.59
CA GLY A 103 -3.11 -6.04 -3.71
C GLY A 103 -2.28 -7.03 -4.51
N LEU A 104 -1.02 -6.66 -4.65
CA LEU A 104 -0.02 -7.39 -5.39
C LEU A 104 1.30 -7.31 -4.64
N ASP A 105 1.88 -8.45 -4.35
CA ASP A 105 3.22 -8.55 -3.80
C ASP A 105 4.19 -8.97 -4.90
N CYS A 106 5.24 -8.18 -5.10
CA CYS A 106 6.34 -8.49 -5.99
C CYS A 106 7.55 -8.88 -5.15
N TYR A 107 7.86 -10.18 -5.07
CA TYR A 107 8.97 -10.69 -4.27
C TYR A 107 10.30 -10.37 -4.95
N LEU A 108 11.11 -9.56 -4.27
CA LEU A 108 12.50 -9.27 -4.64
C LEU A 108 13.43 -10.38 -4.13
N PHE A 109 13.11 -10.91 -2.95
CA PHE A 109 13.77 -12.04 -2.28
C PHE A 109 12.73 -12.89 -1.58
N SER A 110 13.12 -14.05 -1.08
CA SER A 110 12.22 -14.97 -0.36
C SER A 110 11.48 -14.33 0.82
N SER A 111 12.07 -13.30 1.43
CA SER A 111 11.53 -12.63 2.62
C SER A 111 11.26 -11.14 2.45
N LEU A 112 11.52 -10.58 1.27
CA LEU A 112 11.31 -9.17 0.97
C LEU A 112 10.47 -9.00 -0.28
N ALA A 113 9.35 -8.32 -0.16
CA ALA A 113 8.48 -7.98 -1.28
C ALA A 113 8.19 -6.49 -1.35
N LEU A 114 8.02 -5.99 -2.56
CA LEU A 114 7.39 -4.71 -2.84
C LEU A 114 5.88 -4.94 -2.89
N GLU A 115 5.16 -4.21 -2.05
CA GLU A 115 3.72 -4.33 -1.90
C GLU A 115 3.00 -3.17 -2.57
N PHE A 116 1.96 -3.49 -3.34
CA PHE A 116 0.99 -2.54 -3.87
C PHE A 116 -0.39 -2.95 -3.37
N GLN A 117 -1.09 -2.06 -2.71
CA GLN A 117 -2.43 -2.32 -2.19
C GLN A 117 -3.38 -1.17 -2.53
N TYR A 118 -4.57 -1.52 -2.97
CA TYR A 118 -5.71 -0.62 -3.08
C TYR A 118 -6.80 -1.08 -2.15
N GLY A 119 -7.33 -0.17 -1.34
CA GLY A 119 -8.40 -0.44 -0.39
C GLY A 119 -9.42 0.68 -0.32
N PHE A 120 -10.58 0.36 0.24
CA PHE A 120 -11.64 1.32 0.47
C PHE A 120 -12.04 1.32 1.96
N PRO A 121 -11.34 2.10 2.82
CA PRO A 121 -11.67 2.21 4.23
C PRO A 121 -13.05 2.81 4.47
N LEU A 122 -13.91 2.00 5.07
CA LEU A 122 -15.22 2.39 5.59
C LEU A 122 -15.02 2.92 7.00
N ALA A 123 -15.09 4.23 7.17
CA ALA A 123 -14.89 4.89 8.45
C ALA A 123 -16.10 4.70 9.36
N ILE A 124 -15.86 4.29 10.60
CA ILE A 124 -16.89 4.19 11.63
C ILE A 124 -16.79 5.43 12.51
N ASN A 125 -17.87 6.20 12.58
CA ASN A 125 -17.99 7.45 13.36
C ASN A 125 -17.02 8.59 12.95
N GLY A 126 -16.40 8.51 11.75
CA GLY A 126 -15.66 9.63 11.18
C GLY A 126 -16.60 10.63 10.53
N LYS A 127 -16.46 11.91 10.86
CA LYS A 127 -17.28 13.00 10.31
C LYS A 127 -16.40 14.21 10.03
N THR A 128 -16.63 14.85 8.91
CA THR A 128 -16.07 16.16 8.59
C THR A 128 -17.22 17.12 8.36
N SER A 129 -17.21 18.25 9.05
CA SER A 129 -18.14 19.34 8.83
C SER A 129 -17.38 20.63 8.58
N VAL A 130 -17.88 21.41 7.62
CA VAL A 130 -17.36 22.74 7.31
C VAL A 130 -18.51 23.71 7.27
N SER A 131 -18.39 24.78 8.02
CA SER A 131 -19.30 25.93 7.96
C SER A 131 -18.55 27.15 7.45
N THR A 132 -19.18 27.94 6.62
CA THR A 132 -18.60 29.18 6.05
C THR A 132 -19.35 30.38 6.60
N THR A 133 -18.61 31.36 7.08
CA THR A 133 -19.16 32.61 7.60
C THR A 133 -18.75 33.74 6.66
N TYR A 134 -19.73 34.50 6.15
CA TYR A 134 -19.50 35.68 5.30
C TYR A 134 -19.75 36.94 6.11
N ASN A 135 -18.77 37.84 6.21
CA ASN A 135 -18.89 39.14 6.89
C ASN A 135 -19.53 39.03 8.28
N GLY A 136 -19.19 37.95 9.04
CA GLY A 136 -19.72 37.73 10.40
C GLY A 136 -21.17 37.19 10.45
N GLN A 137 -21.81 36.97 9.29
CA GLN A 137 -23.09 36.30 9.24
C GLN A 137 -22.91 34.81 8.96
N PRO A 138 -23.50 33.90 9.76
CA PRO A 138 -23.38 32.48 9.53
C PRO A 138 -24.16 32.09 8.27
N GLU A 139 -23.46 31.87 7.15
CA GLU A 139 -24.03 31.11 6.04
C GLU A 139 -23.84 29.63 6.31
N THR A 140 -24.95 28.95 6.53
CA THR A 140 -24.99 27.52 6.79
C THR A 140 -24.81 26.72 5.50
N TYR A 141 -23.58 26.62 5.04
CA TYR A 141 -23.18 25.54 4.14
C TYR A 141 -22.51 24.45 4.98
N ASP A 142 -23.33 23.64 5.65
CA ASP A 142 -22.86 22.43 6.32
C ASP A 142 -22.52 21.37 5.27
N MET A 143 -21.30 21.35 4.80
CA MET A 143 -20.78 20.18 4.12
C MET A 143 -20.46 19.12 5.17
N ARG A 144 -21.31 18.10 5.24
CA ARG A 144 -21.05 16.92 6.06
C ARG A 144 -20.60 15.77 5.16
N SER A 145 -19.46 15.20 5.45
CA SER A 145 -18.98 14.03 4.76
C SER A 145 -18.63 12.93 5.76
N ASN A 146 -18.99 11.70 5.42
CA ASN A 146 -18.42 10.53 6.06
C ASN A 146 -16.98 10.37 5.55
N MET A 147 -16.06 9.96 6.42
CA MET A 147 -14.64 9.80 6.08
C MET A 147 -14.34 8.48 5.35
N HIS A 148 -15.26 8.03 4.47
CA HIS A 148 -14.96 6.93 3.55
C HIS A 148 -13.96 7.43 2.51
N ARG A 149 -12.97 6.63 2.21
CA ARG A 149 -11.88 7.08 1.35
C ARG A 149 -11.31 5.97 0.49
N HIS A 150 -10.63 6.34 -0.57
CA HIS A 150 -9.77 5.46 -1.34
C HIS A 150 -8.37 5.49 -0.72
N ASN A 151 -7.74 4.33 -0.57
CA ASN A 151 -6.38 4.21 -0.05
C ASN A 151 -5.54 3.43 -1.05
N ILE A 152 -4.48 4.06 -1.54
CA ILE A 152 -3.45 3.42 -2.35
C ILE A 152 -2.19 3.36 -1.50
N GLN A 153 -1.67 2.18 -1.31
CA GLN A 153 -0.49 1.94 -0.50
C GLN A 153 0.60 1.29 -1.35
N ILE A 154 1.81 1.80 -1.21
CA ILE A 154 3.03 1.22 -1.76
C ILE A 154 3.99 1.06 -0.60
N GLY A 155 4.55 -0.12 -0.43
CA GLY A 155 5.40 -0.41 0.72
C GLY A 155 6.38 -1.54 0.48
N LEU A 156 7.29 -1.68 1.44
CA LEU A 156 8.15 -2.85 1.56
C LEU A 156 7.60 -3.76 2.66
N LYS A 157 7.51 -5.02 2.35
CA LYS A 157 6.99 -6.06 3.22
C LYS A 157 8.10 -7.06 3.56
N LEU A 158 8.26 -7.35 4.86
CA LEU A 158 9.12 -8.40 5.34
C LEU A 158 8.26 -9.57 5.81
N THR A 159 8.59 -10.78 5.36
CA THR A 159 7.89 -12.01 5.74
C THR A 159 8.71 -12.82 6.75
N PHE A 160 8.05 -13.42 7.73
CA PHE A 160 8.67 -14.31 8.69
C PHE A 160 8.23 -15.77 8.46
N PRO A 161 9.12 -16.74 8.70
CA PRO A 161 10.51 -16.61 9.16
C PRO A 161 11.43 -16.06 8.06
N PHE A 162 12.42 -15.26 8.45
CA PHE A 162 13.46 -14.81 7.52
C PHE A 162 14.22 -16.00 6.94
N ARG A 163 14.14 -16.17 5.62
CA ARG A 163 14.90 -17.16 4.89
C ARG A 163 15.74 -16.45 3.84
N PHE A 164 17.01 -16.25 4.10
CA PHE A 164 17.97 -15.91 3.07
C PHE A 164 18.51 -17.21 2.49
N THR A 165 18.18 -17.48 1.25
CA THR A 165 18.73 -18.60 0.49
C THR A 165 19.95 -18.14 -0.31
N SER A 166 20.79 -19.09 -0.76
CA SER A 166 21.89 -18.76 -1.69
C SER A 166 21.38 -18.11 -2.99
N ASP A 167 20.16 -18.46 -3.40
CA ASP A 167 19.52 -17.87 -4.58
C ASP A 167 19.11 -16.41 -4.36
N ASP A 168 18.76 -16.02 -3.14
CA ASP A 168 18.50 -14.63 -2.78
C ASP A 168 19.76 -13.77 -2.92
N GLY A 169 20.92 -14.30 -2.51
CA GLY A 169 22.21 -13.65 -2.66
C GLY A 169 22.57 -13.40 -4.15
N ASN A 170 22.35 -14.40 -4.98
CA ASN A 170 22.56 -14.29 -6.43
C ASN A 170 21.59 -13.29 -7.07
N THR A 171 20.33 -13.30 -6.63
CA THR A 171 19.31 -12.36 -7.15
C THR A 171 19.64 -10.92 -6.76
N LEU A 172 20.07 -10.69 -5.52
CA LEU A 172 20.51 -9.37 -5.05
C LEU A 172 21.73 -8.88 -5.84
N TYR A 173 22.73 -9.75 -6.01
CA TYR A 173 23.91 -9.43 -6.79
C TYR A 173 23.54 -9.03 -8.21
N LYS A 174 22.71 -9.82 -8.89
CA LYS A 174 22.25 -9.52 -10.26
C LYS A 174 21.48 -8.22 -10.32
N PHE A 175 20.59 -7.98 -9.37
CA PHE A 175 19.81 -6.72 -9.30
C PHE A 175 20.72 -5.50 -9.15
N ILE A 176 21.68 -5.54 -8.20
CA ILE A 176 22.64 -4.45 -7.98
C ILE A 176 23.53 -4.28 -9.20
N ALA A 177 24.05 -5.36 -9.75
CA ALA A 177 24.92 -5.32 -10.92
C ALA A 177 24.21 -4.77 -12.16
N THR A 178 22.93 -5.12 -12.36
CA THR A 178 22.08 -4.55 -13.44
C THR A 178 21.82 -3.07 -13.21
N ALA A 179 21.49 -2.66 -11.98
CA ALA A 179 21.22 -1.27 -11.62
C ALA A 179 22.47 -0.39 -11.80
N LEU A 180 23.66 -0.95 -11.61
CA LEU A 180 24.95 -0.28 -11.83
C LEU A 180 25.46 -0.41 -13.28
N GLY A 181 24.72 -1.06 -14.17
CA GLY A 181 25.14 -1.31 -15.55
C GLY A 181 26.32 -2.28 -15.70
N LEU A 182 26.62 -3.06 -14.65
CA LEU A 182 27.72 -4.04 -14.62
C LEU A 182 27.30 -5.44 -15.07
N TYR A 183 26.00 -5.68 -15.25
CA TYR A 183 25.42 -6.96 -15.64
C TYR A 183 24.32 -6.74 -16.68
N SER A 184 24.42 -7.46 -17.79
CA SER A 184 23.36 -7.57 -18.79
C SER A 184 22.72 -8.96 -18.69
N PRO A 185 21.38 -9.07 -18.72
CA PRO A 185 20.69 -10.36 -18.77
C PRO A 185 21.12 -11.25 -19.95
N ASP A 186 21.67 -10.64 -21.02
CA ASP A 186 22.14 -11.33 -22.21
C ASP A 186 23.49 -12.05 -22.01
N ASP A 187 24.23 -11.72 -20.96
CA ASP A 187 25.52 -12.33 -20.62
C ASP A 187 25.37 -13.66 -19.83
N GLU A 188 24.16 -14.06 -19.47
CA GLU A 188 23.97 -15.39 -18.85
C GLU A 188 24.31 -16.50 -19.86
N PRO A 189 25.26 -17.39 -19.53
CA PRO A 189 25.48 -18.58 -20.34
C PRO A 189 24.15 -19.34 -20.37
N LYS A 190 23.58 -19.50 -21.56
CA LYS A 190 22.32 -20.26 -21.75
C LYS A 190 22.48 -21.57 -21.01
N LYS A 191 21.78 -21.74 -19.89
CA LYS A 191 21.74 -23.01 -19.16
C LYS A 191 21.24 -24.03 -20.16
N GLU A 192 22.14 -24.89 -20.67
CA GLU A 192 21.76 -26.07 -21.42
C GLU A 192 20.70 -26.77 -20.60
N THR A 193 19.48 -26.79 -21.12
CA THR A 193 18.34 -27.36 -20.40
C THR A 193 18.71 -28.81 -20.09
N LYS A 194 18.42 -29.27 -18.87
CA LYS A 194 18.62 -30.67 -18.44
C LYS A 194 18.15 -31.69 -19.50
N LYS A 195 17.21 -31.29 -20.35
CA LYS A 195 16.71 -32.05 -21.51
C LYS A 195 17.74 -32.24 -22.62
N GLU A 196 18.61 -31.25 -22.90
CA GLU A 196 19.67 -31.40 -23.92
C GLU A 196 20.79 -32.30 -23.42
N HIS A 197 21.14 -32.18 -22.15
CA HIS A 197 22.08 -33.12 -21.52
C HIS A 197 21.56 -34.57 -21.49
N GLN A 198 20.27 -34.77 -21.22
CA GLN A 198 19.63 -36.10 -21.31
C GLN A 198 19.58 -36.62 -22.74
N LYS A 199 19.27 -35.78 -23.73
CA LYS A 199 19.26 -36.17 -25.16
C LYS A 199 20.67 -36.53 -25.63
N ALA A 200 21.69 -35.74 -25.27
CA ALA A 200 23.09 -36.03 -25.62
C ALA A 200 23.58 -37.35 -24.99
N ARG A 201 23.14 -37.63 -23.74
CA ARG A 201 23.46 -38.90 -23.07
C ARG A 201 22.77 -40.10 -23.68
N LEU A 202 21.48 -39.97 -24.05
CA LEU A 202 20.73 -41.03 -24.78
C LEU A 202 21.35 -41.34 -26.16
N LYS A 203 21.77 -40.30 -26.90
CA LYS A 203 22.38 -40.45 -28.20
C LYS A 203 23.70 -41.21 -28.10
N ARG A 204 24.56 -40.88 -27.11
CA ARG A 204 25.83 -41.63 -26.87
C ARG A 204 25.62 -43.07 -26.51
N VAL A 205 24.52 -43.43 -25.83
CA VAL A 205 24.18 -44.84 -25.52
C VAL A 205 23.68 -45.57 -26.75
N LEU A 206 22.90 -44.89 -27.61
CA LEU A 206 22.42 -45.49 -28.86
C LEU A 206 23.49 -45.69 -29.93
N ASP A 207 24.48 -44.79 -29.98
CA ASP A 207 25.60 -44.89 -30.93
C ASP A 207 26.69 -45.92 -30.50
N ALA A 208 26.56 -46.49 -29.28
CA ALA A 208 27.47 -47.50 -28.72
C ALA A 208 26.99 -48.94 -28.85
N TYR A 209 25.82 -49.17 -29.45
CA TYR A 209 25.27 -50.47 -29.80
C TYR A 209 25.06 -50.61 -31.32
#